data_62f063ec3202f8a31c88f889f317bb02
#
_entry.id   62f063ec3202f8a31c88f889f317bb02
#
_cell.length_a   1.000
_cell.length_b   1.000
_cell.length_c   1.000
_cell.angle_alpha   90.00
_cell.angle_beta   90.00
_cell.angle_gamma   90.00
#
_symmetry.space_group_name_H-M   'P 1'
#
loop_
_entity.id
_entity.type
_entity.pdbx_description
1 polymer ?
#
loop_
_entity_poly.entity_id
_entity_poly.type
_entity_poly.pdbx_seq_one_letter_code
_entity_poly.pdbx_strand_id
1 'polypeptide(L)'
;GGKSGDLFLRVRLARHPDFTVEGSDLIHEVKIQPWQAVLGTELLVPTLEGKVRLKIPAGTQSGQRFRLRERGLPGVSGKRGDLYVVAQINVPKKITDREKEIWRELEKLHGG
;
A
#
# COMPACT_ATOMS: atom_id res chain seq x y z
N GLY A 1 -21.23 -11.15 23.29
CA GLY A 1 -21.31 -11.52 21.93
C GLY A 1 -20.22 -10.96 21.05
N GLY A 2 -20.43 -11.16 19.76
CA GLY A 2 -19.45 -10.76 18.76
C GLY A 2 -19.12 -9.29 18.74
N LYS A 3 -20.02 -8.45 19.20
CA LYS A 3 -19.80 -7.01 19.21
C LYS A 3 -18.65 -6.58 20.11
N SER A 4 -18.46 -7.25 21.23
CA SER A 4 -17.33 -6.94 22.13
C SER A 4 -16.00 -7.26 21.49
N GLY A 5 -15.92 -8.40 20.79
CA GLY A 5 -14.70 -8.79 20.08
C GLY A 5 -14.38 -7.84 18.94
N ASP A 6 -15.39 -7.41 18.20
CA ASP A 6 -15.20 -6.48 17.09
C ASP A 6 -14.71 -5.13 17.58
N LEU A 7 -15.28 -4.63 18.67
CA LEU A 7 -14.86 -3.36 19.25
C LEU A 7 -13.41 -3.43 19.73
N PHE A 8 -13.05 -4.53 20.38
CA PHE A 8 -11.68 -4.75 20.86
C PHE A 8 -10.69 -4.78 19.68
N LEU A 9 -11.05 -5.46 18.61
CA LEU A 9 -10.23 -5.53 17.40
C LEU A 9 -10.02 -4.14 16.79
N ARG A 10 -11.07 -3.34 16.71
CA ARG A 10 -10.98 -1.97 16.18
C ARG A 10 -10.03 -1.11 17.01
N VAL A 11 -10.09 -1.21 18.32
CA VAL A 11 -9.21 -0.46 19.21
C VAL A 11 -7.75 -0.87 19.03
N ARG A 12 -7.50 -2.17 18.90
CA ARG A 12 -6.15 -2.66 18.63
C ARG A 12 -5.61 -2.15 17.30
N LEU A 13 -6.43 -2.22 16.23
CA LEU A 13 -6.01 -1.83 14.89
C LEU A 13 -5.83 -0.32 14.76
N ALA A 14 -6.56 0.47 15.53
CA ALA A 14 -6.38 1.92 15.53
C ALA A 14 -4.96 2.32 15.98
N ARG A 15 -4.29 1.43 16.73
CA ARG A 15 -2.92 1.66 17.20
C ARG A 15 -1.88 0.87 16.39
N HIS A 16 -2.34 0.10 15.43
CA HIS A 16 -1.43 -0.73 14.62
C HIS A 16 -0.69 0.14 13.63
N PRO A 17 0.64 0.05 13.55
CA PRO A 17 1.42 0.92 12.65
C PRO A 17 1.17 0.66 11.17
N ASP A 18 0.71 -0.54 10.82
CA ASP A 18 0.49 -0.92 9.42
C ASP A 18 -0.88 -0.56 8.89
N PHE A 19 -1.86 -0.29 9.76
CA PHE A 19 -3.24 -0.07 9.32
C PHE A 19 -3.84 1.20 9.87
N THR A 20 -4.63 1.86 9.03
CA THR A 20 -5.53 2.92 9.43
C THR A 20 -6.95 2.39 9.24
N VAL A 21 -7.82 2.62 10.23
CA VAL A 21 -9.20 2.13 10.18
C VAL A 21 -10.13 3.23 9.67
N GLU A 22 -10.91 2.92 8.63
CA GLU A 22 -11.97 3.81 8.14
C GLU A 22 -13.25 2.99 8.03
N GLY A 23 -14.17 3.18 8.98
CA GLY A 23 -15.37 2.36 9.03
C GLY A 23 -15.02 0.89 9.23
N SER A 24 -15.37 0.05 8.28
CA SER A 24 -14.98 -1.36 8.28
C SER A 24 -13.79 -1.63 7.36
N ASP A 25 -13.29 -0.61 6.71
CA ASP A 25 -12.15 -0.74 5.80
C ASP A 25 -10.84 -0.49 6.52
N LEU A 26 -9.79 -1.08 5.99
CA LEU A 26 -8.42 -0.86 6.46
C LEU A 26 -7.63 -0.21 5.35
N ILE A 27 -6.70 0.66 5.73
CA ILE A 27 -5.81 1.31 4.80
C ILE A 27 -4.37 1.00 5.22
N HIS A 28 -3.58 0.56 4.26
CA HIS A 28 -2.15 0.29 4.45
C HIS A 28 -1.36 1.04 3.39
N GLU A 29 -0.47 1.91 3.81
CA GLU A 29 0.40 2.62 2.88
C GLU A 29 1.67 1.83 2.64
N VAL A 30 2.05 1.64 1.38
CA VAL A 30 3.32 1.03 1.01
C VAL A 30 4.19 2.06 0.32
N LYS A 31 5.47 2.03 0.64
CA LYS A 31 6.44 2.93 -0.01
C LYS A 31 7.13 2.15 -1.11
N ILE A 32 7.07 2.68 -2.32
CA ILE A 32 7.72 2.06 -3.48
C ILE A 32 8.68 3.06 -4.10
N GLN A 33 9.66 2.52 -4.80
CA GLN A 33 10.65 3.35 -5.48
C GLN A 33 10.14 3.74 -6.87
N PRO A 34 10.64 4.85 -7.45
CA PRO A 34 10.17 5.29 -8.76
C PRO A 34 10.28 4.22 -9.84
N TRP A 35 11.38 3.46 -9.86
CA TRP A 35 11.55 2.41 -10.86
C TRP A 35 10.55 1.28 -10.70
N GLN A 36 10.14 0.97 -9.47
CA GLN A 36 9.12 -0.03 -9.20
C GLN A 36 7.75 0.42 -9.73
N ALA A 37 7.46 1.71 -9.60
CA ALA A 37 6.22 2.27 -10.10
C ALA A 37 6.18 2.27 -11.64
N VAL A 38 7.31 2.58 -12.26
CA VAL A 38 7.40 2.65 -13.73
C VAL A 38 7.36 1.26 -14.36
N LEU A 39 8.12 0.34 -13.80
CA LEU A 39 8.28 -1.01 -14.38
C LEU A 39 7.28 -2.02 -13.87
N GLY A 40 6.68 -1.75 -12.72
CA GLY A 40 5.83 -2.70 -12.02
C GLY A 40 6.64 -3.59 -11.09
N THR A 41 5.99 -4.15 -10.09
CA THR A 41 6.62 -5.01 -9.11
C THR A 41 5.57 -5.84 -8.39
N GLU A 42 6.01 -6.76 -7.55
CA GLU A 42 5.14 -7.49 -6.62
C GLU A 42 5.61 -7.21 -5.22
N LEU A 43 4.67 -7.01 -4.31
CA LEU A 43 4.95 -6.76 -2.90
C LEU A 43 4.17 -7.73 -2.04
N LEU A 44 4.74 -8.04 -0.88
CA LEU A 44 3.99 -8.74 0.17
C LEU A 44 3.39 -7.68 1.06
N VAL A 45 2.06 -7.68 1.19
CA VAL A 45 1.35 -6.73 2.03
C VAL A 45 0.69 -7.46 3.18
N PRO A 46 0.68 -6.84 4.39
CA PRO A 46 0.05 -7.47 5.54
C PRO A 46 -1.48 -7.41 5.43
N THR A 47 -2.14 -8.48 5.84
CA THR A 47 -3.57 -8.50 6.04
C THR A 47 -3.86 -9.09 7.42
N LEU A 48 -5.10 -9.10 7.83
CA LEU A 48 -5.46 -9.70 9.11
C LEU A 48 -5.22 -11.21 9.14
N GLU A 49 -5.24 -11.86 7.99
CA GLU A 49 -5.05 -13.29 7.85
C GLU A 49 -3.64 -13.68 7.42
N GLY A 50 -2.71 -12.73 7.41
CA GLY A 50 -1.33 -12.96 7.00
C GLY A 50 -0.96 -12.14 5.79
N LYS A 51 0.21 -12.39 5.24
CA LYS A 51 0.71 -11.61 4.11
C LYS A 51 0.20 -12.17 2.80
N VAL A 52 -0.18 -11.27 1.88
CA VAL A 52 -0.58 -11.66 0.52
C VAL A 52 0.28 -10.90 -0.48
N ARG A 53 0.44 -11.50 -1.67
CA ARG A 53 1.17 -10.84 -2.75
C ARG A 53 0.24 -9.87 -3.47
N LEU A 54 0.74 -8.65 -3.66
CA LEU A 54 0.03 -7.64 -4.41
C LEU A 54 0.87 -7.26 -5.62
N LYS A 55 0.28 -7.36 -6.80
CA LYS A 55 0.95 -6.94 -8.02
C LYS A 55 0.75 -5.45 -8.22
N ILE A 56 1.85 -4.72 -8.33
CA ILE A 56 1.84 -3.29 -8.64
C ILE A 56 2.11 -3.16 -10.14
N PRO A 57 1.12 -2.74 -10.93
CA PRO A 57 1.30 -2.66 -12.38
C PRO A 57 2.25 -1.54 -12.78
N ALA A 58 2.83 -1.68 -13.96
CA ALA A 58 3.67 -0.64 -14.53
C ALA A 58 2.84 0.64 -14.72
N GLY A 59 3.45 1.79 -14.43
CA GLY A 59 2.76 3.07 -14.55
C GLY A 59 1.91 3.44 -13.34
N THR A 60 2.11 2.77 -12.21
CA THR A 60 1.40 3.11 -10.98
C THR A 60 1.74 4.53 -10.53
N GLN A 61 0.72 5.29 -10.18
CA GLN A 61 0.87 6.67 -9.73
C GLN A 61 0.93 6.72 -8.21
N SER A 62 1.57 7.77 -7.69
CA SER A 62 1.60 7.98 -6.24
C SER A 62 0.20 8.28 -5.73
N GLY A 63 -0.18 7.66 -4.63
CA GLY A 63 -1.52 7.80 -4.09
C GLY A 63 -2.54 6.83 -4.67
N GLN A 64 -2.13 6.02 -5.63
CA GLN A 64 -3.04 5.05 -6.24
C GLN A 64 -3.42 3.98 -5.23
N ARG A 65 -4.70 3.60 -5.22
CA ARG A 65 -5.25 2.61 -4.30
C ARG A 65 -5.47 1.28 -4.99
N PHE A 66 -5.15 0.20 -4.26
CA PHE A 66 -5.41 -1.18 -4.69
C PHE A 66 -6.33 -1.82 -3.68
N ARG A 67 -7.48 -2.27 -4.14
CA ARG A 67 -8.50 -2.83 -3.27
C ARG A 67 -8.32 -4.33 -3.13
N LEU A 68 -8.22 -4.80 -1.89
CA LEU A 68 -8.25 -6.21 -1.55
C LEU A 68 -9.59 -6.47 -0.87
N ARG A 69 -10.49 -7.10 -1.61
CA ARG A 69 -11.86 -7.31 -1.15
C ARG A 69 -11.93 -8.23 0.05
N GLU A 70 -12.80 -7.87 0.98
CA GLU A 70 -13.08 -8.66 2.18
C GLU A 70 -11.86 -8.92 3.05
N ARG A 71 -10.89 -8.01 3.04
CA ARG A 71 -9.70 -8.07 3.89
C ARG A 71 -9.72 -6.99 4.97
N GLY A 72 -10.85 -6.32 5.15
CA GLY A 72 -11.05 -5.34 6.20
C GLY A 72 -11.64 -5.95 7.45
N LEU A 73 -12.27 -5.10 8.25
CA LEU A 73 -12.90 -5.51 9.51
C LEU A 73 -14.28 -6.13 9.28
N PRO A 74 -14.76 -6.96 10.22
CA PRO A 74 -16.13 -7.42 10.17
C PRO A 74 -17.10 -6.24 10.22
N GLY A 75 -18.10 -6.27 9.35
CA GLY A 75 -19.12 -5.24 9.29
C GLY A 75 -20.35 -5.60 10.08
N VAL A 76 -21.25 -4.62 10.24
CA VAL A 76 -22.47 -4.76 11.02
C VAL A 76 -23.41 -5.84 10.44
N SER A 77 -23.43 -5.97 9.13
CA SER A 77 -24.32 -6.90 8.42
C SER A 77 -23.67 -8.25 8.12
N GLY A 78 -22.56 -8.56 8.76
CA GLY A 78 -21.83 -9.81 8.52
C GLY A 78 -20.89 -9.75 7.34
N LYS A 79 -20.92 -8.70 6.55
CA LYS A 79 -19.98 -8.49 5.45
C LYS A 79 -18.73 -7.83 6.00
N ARG A 80 -17.59 -8.28 5.50
CA ARG A 80 -16.33 -7.64 5.85
C ARG A 80 -16.11 -6.41 4.99
N GLY A 81 -15.40 -5.41 5.54
CA GLY A 81 -14.88 -4.32 4.75
C GLY A 81 -13.70 -4.77 3.90
N ASP A 82 -13.07 -3.83 3.26
CA ASP A 82 -11.95 -4.10 2.35
C ASP A 82 -10.65 -3.54 2.91
N LEU A 83 -9.54 -4.03 2.39
CA LEU A 83 -8.22 -3.46 2.65
C LEU A 83 -7.80 -2.67 1.41
N TYR A 84 -7.48 -1.40 1.60
CA TYR A 84 -6.94 -0.55 0.54
C TYR A 84 -5.45 -0.37 0.76
N VAL A 85 -4.66 -0.77 -0.23
CA VAL A 85 -3.23 -0.54 -0.22
C VAL A 85 -2.96 0.71 -1.04
N VAL A 86 -2.35 1.71 -0.42
CA VAL A 86 -2.08 2.99 -1.08
C VAL A 86 -0.59 3.06 -1.40
N ALA A 87 -0.27 3.21 -2.67
CA ALA A 87 1.11 3.31 -3.11
C ALA A 87 1.64 4.73 -2.89
N GLN A 88 2.76 4.83 -2.17
CA GLN A 88 3.45 6.11 -1.97
C GLN A 88 4.81 5.99 -2.66
N ILE A 89 5.05 6.83 -3.65
CA ILE A 89 6.31 6.79 -4.38
C ILE A 89 7.31 7.68 -3.66
N ASN A 90 8.41 7.08 -3.20
CA ASN A 90 9.47 7.77 -2.50
C ASN A 90 10.65 8.02 -3.44
N VAL A 91 11.12 9.27 -3.43
CA VAL A 91 12.33 9.62 -4.18
C VAL A 91 13.53 9.23 -3.33
N PRO A 92 14.50 8.49 -3.88
CA PRO A 92 15.71 8.15 -3.11
C PRO A 92 16.51 9.40 -2.80
N LYS A 93 16.89 9.55 -1.52
CA LYS A 93 17.64 10.73 -1.07
C LYS A 93 19.12 10.65 -1.41
N LYS A 94 19.64 9.43 -1.45
CA LYS A 94 21.06 9.20 -1.76
C LYS A 94 21.14 8.25 -2.94
N ILE A 95 21.92 8.63 -3.92
CA ILE A 95 22.15 7.80 -5.10
C ILE A 95 23.65 7.79 -5.39
N THR A 96 24.08 6.72 -6.03
CA THR A 96 25.50 6.61 -6.46
C THR A 96 25.74 7.49 -7.68
N ASP A 97 27.00 7.74 -8.01
CA ASP A 97 27.34 8.50 -9.21
C ASP A 97 26.83 7.82 -10.47
N ARG A 98 26.87 6.49 -10.51
CA ARG A 98 26.35 5.72 -11.64
C ARG A 98 24.84 5.87 -11.78
N GLU A 99 24.12 5.81 -10.67
CA GLU A 99 22.68 6.03 -10.68
C GLU A 99 22.34 7.43 -11.19
N LYS A 100 23.11 8.43 -10.75
CA LYS A 100 22.91 9.81 -11.19
C LYS A 100 23.06 9.96 -12.70
N GLU A 101 24.04 9.27 -13.29
CA GLU A 101 24.23 9.27 -14.74
C GLU A 101 23.02 8.70 -15.45
N ILE A 102 22.48 7.60 -14.92
CA ILE A 102 21.31 6.94 -15.50
C ILE A 102 20.07 7.84 -15.40
N TRP A 103 19.87 8.49 -14.27
CA TRP A 103 18.79 9.46 -14.10
C TRP A 103 18.90 10.62 -15.09
N ARG A 104 20.11 11.10 -15.33
CA ARG A 104 20.33 12.17 -16.31
C ARG A 104 20.04 11.71 -17.74
N GLU A 105 20.33 10.47 -18.06
CA GLU A 105 19.98 9.91 -19.37
C GLU A 105 18.45 9.88 -19.56
N LEU A 106 17.71 9.48 -18.51
CA LEU A 106 16.26 9.50 -18.53
C LEU A 106 15.73 10.92 -18.72
N GLU A 107 16.30 11.87 -18.00
CA GLU A 107 15.92 13.27 -18.14
C GLU A 107 16.06 13.75 -19.58
N LYS A 108 17.16 13.42 -20.23
CA LYS A 108 17.42 13.79 -21.61
C LYS A 108 16.39 13.18 -22.58
N LEU A 109 16.00 11.92 -22.33
CA LEU A 109 15.00 11.24 -23.13
C LEU A 109 13.64 11.93 -23.06
N HIS A 110 13.35 12.59 -21.95
CA HIS A 110 12.09 13.31 -21.75
C HIS A 110 12.21 14.81 -22.06
N GLY A 111 13.28 15.23 -22.68
CA GLY A 111 13.47 16.59 -23.15
C GLY A 111 13.78 17.60 -22.09
N GLY A 112 14.12 17.07 -20.91
CA GLY A 112 14.29 17.96 -19.86
C GLY A 112 15.40 18.13 -19.11
#